data_9397223011ccc4cd674081734cfc12e3
#
_entry.id   9397223011ccc4cd674081734cfc12e3
#
_cell.length_a   1.000
_cell.length_b   1.000
_cell.length_c   1.000
_cell.angle_alpha   90.00
_cell.angle_beta   90.00
_cell.angle_gamma   90.00
#
_symmetry.space_group_name_H-M   'P 1'
#
loop_
_entity.id
_entity.type
_entity.pdbx_description
1 polymer ?
#
loop_
_entity_poly.entity_id
_entity_poly.type
_entity_poly.pdbx_seq_one_letter_code
_entity_poly.pdbx_strand_id
1 'polypeptide(L)'
;MRRDLGVLAVRAADRWATRRDHVAAMLRAEQPTVLAVQEALPTQARAIRAALGPAYGSIGHGRRPGPRGEGCPVFYDRERLELLDGWQRALSDRPEVPGSIAWTSVLPRVVVGARFRDRRCGVEFTLLNTHLDAFSPWARRRQAAEVHAAAVAAGTPVVVTGDLNAAEGSAPWRALTAGGALRDTWRVADSRATPAWGTFAHYRTPRVGRRIDAIIASAEVHVVRAGIDPRQHGGGWPSDHLPVQALVDLAPPAPGPLGEGA
;
A
#
# COMPACT_ATOMS: atom_id res chain seq x y z
N MET A 1 5.78 7.19 -2.48
CA MET A 1 6.78 7.91 -3.33
C MET A 1 6.72 9.39 -2.97
N ARG A 2 7.84 10.08 -2.89
CA ARG A 2 7.83 11.51 -2.59
C ARG A 2 7.52 12.33 -3.83
N ARG A 3 6.78 13.43 -3.65
CA ARG A 3 6.51 14.41 -4.68
C ARG A 3 7.81 14.89 -5.33
N ASP A 4 7.84 14.96 -6.65
CA ASP A 4 8.95 15.57 -7.37
C ASP A 4 8.85 17.11 -7.25
N LEU A 5 9.73 17.70 -6.46
CA LEU A 5 9.85 19.15 -6.32
C LEU A 5 10.70 19.78 -7.44
N GLY A 6 11.22 18.97 -8.40
CA GLY A 6 12.05 19.43 -9.48
C GLY A 6 13.27 20.22 -9.00
N VAL A 7 13.48 21.39 -9.59
CA VAL A 7 14.59 22.31 -9.21
C VAL A 7 14.45 22.92 -7.80
N LEU A 8 13.26 22.86 -7.21
CA LEU A 8 13.00 23.33 -5.84
C LEU A 8 13.35 22.25 -4.78
N ALA A 9 13.77 21.06 -5.20
CA ALA A 9 14.19 20.02 -4.27
C ALA A 9 15.50 20.43 -3.58
N VAL A 10 15.45 20.56 -2.26
CA VAL A 10 16.61 20.91 -1.42
C VAL A 10 17.67 19.81 -1.48
N ARG A 11 17.24 18.55 -1.65
CA ARG A 11 18.13 17.38 -1.74
C ARG A 11 18.04 16.75 -3.12
N ALA A 12 19.16 16.33 -3.69
CA ALA A 12 19.19 15.59 -4.95
C ALA A 12 18.32 14.32 -4.90
N ALA A 13 18.31 13.62 -3.76
CA ALA A 13 17.49 12.43 -3.53
C ALA A 13 15.97 12.70 -3.62
N ASP A 14 15.51 13.92 -3.44
CA ASP A 14 14.09 14.29 -3.59
C ASP A 14 13.67 14.41 -5.06
N ARG A 15 14.63 14.51 -5.99
CA ARG A 15 14.35 14.63 -7.42
C ARG A 15 13.99 13.28 -8.01
N TRP A 16 12.88 13.22 -8.73
CA TRP A 16 12.47 12.00 -9.41
C TRP A 16 13.53 11.47 -10.39
N ALA A 17 14.17 12.36 -11.13
CA ALA A 17 15.23 11.99 -12.05
C ALA A 17 16.36 11.18 -11.38
N THR A 18 16.71 11.49 -10.13
CA THR A 18 17.69 10.74 -9.34
C THR A 18 17.17 9.37 -8.89
N ARG A 19 15.88 9.28 -8.50
CA ARG A 19 15.30 8.08 -7.90
C ARG A 19 14.73 7.09 -8.91
N ARG A 20 14.40 7.54 -10.11
CA ARG A 20 13.72 6.73 -11.12
C ARG A 20 14.43 5.40 -11.39
N ASP A 21 15.75 5.44 -11.54
CA ASP A 21 16.53 4.25 -11.87
C ASP A 21 16.69 3.32 -10.66
N HIS A 22 16.72 3.86 -9.43
CA HIS A 22 16.70 3.08 -8.20
C HIS A 22 15.33 2.37 -8.01
N VAL A 23 14.22 3.06 -8.28
CA VAL A 23 12.88 2.46 -8.31
C VAL A 23 12.83 1.35 -9.35
N ALA A 24 13.32 1.58 -10.56
CA ALA A 24 13.32 0.57 -11.61
C ALA A 24 14.17 -0.65 -11.24
N ALA A 25 15.34 -0.44 -10.62
CA ALA A 25 16.21 -1.52 -10.15
C ALA A 25 15.51 -2.36 -9.07
N MET A 26 14.86 -1.72 -8.10
CA MET A 26 14.06 -2.40 -7.08
C MET A 26 12.94 -3.25 -7.70
N LEU A 27 12.16 -2.68 -8.61
CA LEU A 27 11.02 -3.37 -9.22
C LEU A 27 11.44 -4.59 -10.04
N ARG A 28 12.56 -4.49 -10.77
CA ARG A 28 13.12 -5.64 -11.49
C ARG A 28 13.63 -6.74 -10.58
N ALA A 29 14.12 -6.40 -9.41
CA ALA A 29 14.60 -7.37 -8.43
C ALA A 29 13.46 -8.06 -7.67
N GLU A 30 12.42 -7.30 -7.29
CA GLU A 30 11.35 -7.80 -6.41
C GLU A 30 10.20 -8.44 -7.19
N GLN A 31 9.86 -7.96 -8.38
CA GLN A 31 8.74 -8.43 -9.23
C GLN A 31 7.48 -8.80 -8.40
N PRO A 32 6.91 -7.87 -7.64
CA PRO A 32 5.83 -8.17 -6.72
C PRO A 32 4.55 -8.54 -7.49
N THR A 33 3.78 -9.51 -7.01
CA THR A 33 2.44 -9.81 -7.58
C THR A 33 1.53 -8.60 -7.54
N VAL A 34 1.62 -7.79 -6.48
CA VAL A 34 0.93 -6.50 -6.34
C VAL A 34 1.92 -5.47 -5.79
N LEU A 35 1.95 -4.30 -6.42
CA LEU A 35 2.66 -3.12 -5.94
C LEU A 35 1.66 -2.00 -5.68
N ALA A 36 1.55 -1.57 -4.45
CA ALA A 36 0.78 -0.39 -4.05
C ALA A 36 1.74 0.77 -3.77
N VAL A 37 1.52 1.91 -4.40
CA VAL A 37 2.35 3.11 -4.20
C VAL A 37 1.52 4.31 -3.80
N GLN A 38 2.14 5.24 -3.09
CA GLN A 38 1.52 6.49 -2.67
C GLN A 38 2.32 7.67 -3.25
N GLU A 39 1.72 8.85 -3.34
CA GLU A 39 2.30 10.09 -3.88
C GLU A 39 2.77 10.00 -5.34
N ALA A 40 2.27 9.03 -6.10
CA ALA A 40 2.70 8.86 -7.48
C ALA A 40 2.07 9.91 -8.42
N LEU A 41 2.89 10.76 -9.01
CA LEU A 41 2.47 11.60 -10.14
C LEU A 41 2.23 10.73 -11.39
N PRO A 42 1.39 11.18 -12.34
CA PRO A 42 1.12 10.41 -13.57
C PRO A 42 2.38 10.01 -14.35
N THR A 43 3.39 10.87 -14.38
CA THR A 43 4.70 10.56 -15.01
C THR A 43 5.46 9.48 -14.27
N GLN A 44 5.40 9.48 -12.94
CA GLN A 44 6.02 8.46 -12.09
C GLN A 44 5.30 7.12 -12.22
N ALA A 45 3.96 7.12 -12.23
CA ALA A 45 3.17 5.91 -12.45
C ALA A 45 3.48 5.26 -13.80
N ARG A 46 3.64 6.05 -14.88
CA ARG A 46 4.06 5.53 -16.18
C ARG A 46 5.47 4.91 -16.14
N ALA A 47 6.41 5.54 -15.47
CA ALA A 47 7.77 5.01 -15.33
C ALA A 47 7.81 3.70 -14.52
N ILE A 48 7.02 3.60 -13.44
CA ILE A 48 6.86 2.38 -12.65
C ILE A 48 6.30 1.26 -13.54
N ARG A 49 5.22 1.53 -14.27
CA ARG A 49 4.62 0.54 -15.17
C ARG A 49 5.61 0.05 -16.24
N ALA A 50 6.38 0.97 -16.81
CA ALA A 50 7.42 0.62 -17.79
C ALA A 50 8.51 -0.26 -17.17
N ALA A 51 8.91 -0.02 -15.91
CA ALA A 51 9.91 -0.81 -15.21
C ALA A 51 9.41 -2.22 -14.82
N LEU A 52 8.12 -2.35 -14.51
CA LEU A 52 7.45 -3.64 -14.22
C LEU A 52 7.23 -4.48 -15.50
N GLY A 53 7.06 -3.83 -16.63
CA GLY A 53 6.88 -4.50 -17.93
C GLY A 53 5.41 -4.71 -18.36
N PRO A 54 5.20 -5.30 -19.54
CA PRO A 54 3.89 -5.37 -20.17
C PRO A 54 2.91 -6.34 -19.48
N ALA A 55 3.40 -7.27 -18.67
CA ALA A 55 2.54 -8.19 -17.90
C ALA A 55 1.74 -7.47 -16.82
N TYR A 56 2.16 -6.27 -16.38
CA TYR A 56 1.49 -5.57 -15.31
C TYR A 56 0.34 -4.68 -15.80
N GLY A 57 -0.79 -4.80 -15.11
CA GLY A 57 -1.90 -3.85 -15.14
C GLY A 57 -1.74 -2.76 -14.08
N SER A 58 -2.60 -1.74 -14.15
CA SER A 58 -2.66 -0.72 -13.09
C SER A 58 -4.06 -0.15 -12.94
N ILE A 59 -4.39 0.25 -11.71
CA ILE A 59 -5.63 0.93 -11.34
C ILE A 59 -5.30 2.09 -10.40
N GLY A 60 -6.16 3.11 -10.37
CA GLY A 60 -5.96 4.34 -9.61
C GLY A 60 -5.26 5.42 -10.42
N HIS A 61 -5.55 6.65 -10.07
CA HIS A 61 -5.10 7.85 -10.77
C HIS A 61 -4.84 8.99 -9.80
N GLY A 62 -4.45 10.17 -10.31
CA GLY A 62 -4.25 11.37 -9.49
C GLY A 62 -5.51 11.79 -8.73
N ARG A 63 -5.34 12.23 -7.50
CA ARG A 63 -6.41 12.53 -6.52
C ARG A 63 -7.22 13.81 -6.80
N ARG A 64 -6.83 14.60 -7.82
CA ARG A 64 -7.51 15.83 -8.22
C ARG A 64 -8.42 15.60 -9.43
N PRO A 65 -9.41 16.48 -9.67
CA PRO A 65 -10.23 16.42 -10.88
C PRO A 65 -9.38 16.38 -12.16
N GLY A 66 -9.83 15.57 -13.17
CA GLY A 66 -9.11 15.38 -14.42
C GLY A 66 -7.82 14.54 -14.25
N PRO A 67 -7.84 13.47 -13.51
CA PRO A 67 -6.84 12.59 -12.86
C PRO A 67 -5.45 13.20 -12.68
N ARG A 68 -5.40 14.40 -12.12
CA ARG A 68 -4.18 15.18 -11.90
C ARG A 68 -3.65 15.04 -10.47
N GLY A 69 -2.39 15.43 -10.28
CA GLY A 69 -1.71 15.41 -8.98
C GLY A 69 -1.25 14.03 -8.57
N GLU A 70 -0.89 13.91 -7.33
CA GLU A 70 -0.44 12.67 -6.72
C GLU A 70 -1.59 11.67 -6.58
N GLY A 71 -1.32 10.38 -6.75
CA GLY A 71 -2.29 9.31 -6.59
C GLY A 71 -1.75 8.17 -5.75
N CYS A 72 -2.61 7.17 -5.56
CA CYS A 72 -2.32 5.91 -4.88
C CYS A 72 -2.53 4.72 -5.84
N PRO A 73 -1.84 4.66 -7.00
CA PRO A 73 -2.06 3.57 -7.95
C PRO A 73 -1.62 2.24 -7.39
N VAL A 74 -2.30 1.19 -7.85
CA VAL A 74 -1.98 -0.21 -7.63
C VAL A 74 -1.56 -0.80 -8.96
N PHE A 75 -0.43 -1.49 -9.00
CA PHE A 75 0.05 -2.27 -10.13
C PHE A 75 -0.04 -3.74 -9.77
N TYR A 76 -0.43 -4.58 -10.71
CA TYR A 76 -0.64 -5.99 -10.47
C TYR A 76 -0.21 -6.84 -11.68
N ASP A 77 0.32 -8.01 -11.41
CA ASP A 77 0.69 -9.00 -12.41
C ASP A 77 -0.60 -9.65 -12.99
N ARG A 78 -0.88 -9.43 -14.28
CA ARG A 78 -2.06 -9.94 -14.99
C ARG A 78 -1.97 -11.44 -15.29
N GLU A 79 -0.79 -12.01 -15.26
CA GLU A 79 -0.63 -13.46 -15.41
C GLU A 79 -1.07 -14.18 -14.14
N ARG A 80 -0.85 -13.54 -12.98
CA ARG A 80 -1.24 -14.06 -11.67
C ARG A 80 -2.66 -13.63 -11.27
N LEU A 81 -3.05 -12.39 -11.51
CA LEU A 81 -4.28 -11.79 -11.01
C LEU A 81 -5.21 -11.34 -12.15
N GLU A 82 -6.47 -11.71 -12.04
CA GLU A 82 -7.55 -11.17 -12.85
C GLU A 82 -8.21 -10.01 -12.08
N LEU A 83 -8.25 -8.82 -12.67
CA LEU A 83 -8.99 -7.70 -12.12
C LEU A 83 -10.48 -7.88 -12.43
N LEU A 84 -11.29 -8.06 -11.40
CA LEU A 84 -12.74 -8.23 -11.50
C LEU A 84 -13.48 -6.89 -11.43
N ASP A 85 -13.01 -6.01 -10.54
CA ASP A 85 -13.56 -4.67 -10.34
C ASP A 85 -12.48 -3.73 -9.83
N GLY A 86 -12.65 -2.44 -10.13
CA GLY A 86 -11.72 -1.44 -9.68
C GLY A 86 -12.33 -0.05 -9.59
N TRP A 87 -12.03 0.65 -8.49
CA TRP A 87 -12.58 1.97 -8.21
C TRP A 87 -11.60 2.85 -7.44
N GLN A 88 -11.89 4.15 -7.44
CA GLN A 88 -11.20 5.14 -6.60
C GLN A 88 -12.23 6.10 -6.02
N ARG A 89 -12.15 6.35 -4.71
CA ARG A 89 -13.03 7.26 -3.99
C ARG A 89 -12.24 8.28 -3.19
N ALA A 90 -12.81 9.48 -3.04
CA ALA A 90 -12.25 10.47 -2.13
C ALA A 90 -12.53 10.07 -0.68
N LEU A 91 -11.54 10.26 0.19
CA LEU A 91 -11.72 10.12 1.64
C LEU A 91 -12.26 11.42 2.22
N SER A 92 -13.56 11.63 2.02
CA SER A 92 -14.30 12.82 2.43
C SER A 92 -15.79 12.51 2.59
N ASP A 93 -16.59 13.49 3.03
CA ASP A 93 -18.04 13.40 3.12
C ASP A 93 -18.73 13.29 1.74
N ARG A 94 -17.99 13.46 0.65
CA ARG A 94 -18.44 13.32 -0.74
C ARG A 94 -17.49 12.40 -1.52
N PRO A 95 -17.52 11.07 -1.25
CA PRO A 95 -16.55 10.12 -1.78
C PRO A 95 -16.54 10.03 -3.31
N GLU A 96 -17.69 10.28 -3.96
CA GLU A 96 -17.82 10.22 -5.43
C GLU A 96 -17.39 11.51 -6.13
N VAL A 97 -17.01 12.56 -5.37
CA VAL A 97 -16.57 13.84 -5.95
C VAL A 97 -15.04 13.90 -6.00
N PRO A 98 -14.41 13.78 -7.18
CA PRO A 98 -12.97 13.85 -7.31
C PRO A 98 -12.38 15.13 -6.74
N GLY A 99 -11.38 14.99 -5.89
CA GLY A 99 -10.70 16.14 -5.27
C GLY A 99 -11.43 16.73 -4.07
N SER A 100 -12.54 16.15 -3.61
CA SER A 100 -13.23 16.61 -2.41
C SER A 100 -12.35 16.48 -1.17
N ILE A 101 -12.53 17.41 -0.23
CA ILE A 101 -11.76 17.53 1.01
C ILE A 101 -12.76 17.65 2.17
N ALA A 102 -12.46 17.00 3.29
CA ALA A 102 -13.28 17.07 4.51
C ALA A 102 -12.40 16.96 5.76
N TRP A 103 -13.02 17.14 6.93
CA TRP A 103 -12.45 16.86 8.26
C TRP A 103 -11.11 17.57 8.53
N THR A 104 -10.99 18.84 8.14
CA THR A 104 -9.78 19.65 8.30
C THR A 104 -8.55 19.17 7.48
N SER A 105 -8.76 18.30 6.52
CA SER A 105 -7.70 17.93 5.56
C SER A 105 -7.38 19.13 4.67
N VAL A 106 -6.11 19.36 4.37
CA VAL A 106 -5.68 20.44 3.45
C VAL A 106 -5.52 19.96 2.01
N LEU A 107 -5.44 18.66 1.82
CA LEU A 107 -5.25 18.03 0.51
C LEU A 107 -6.26 16.91 0.32
N PRO A 108 -6.78 16.71 -0.91
CA PRO A 108 -7.60 15.54 -1.19
C PRO A 108 -6.85 14.26 -0.83
N ARG A 109 -7.52 13.32 -0.22
CA ARG A 109 -7.04 11.96 0.03
C ARG A 109 -7.99 10.98 -0.63
N VAL A 110 -7.44 9.86 -1.06
CA VAL A 110 -8.20 8.84 -1.79
C VAL A 110 -7.90 7.45 -1.24
N VAL A 111 -8.86 6.56 -1.43
CA VAL A 111 -8.67 5.13 -1.38
C VAL A 111 -8.90 4.57 -2.78
N VAL A 112 -8.00 3.71 -3.22
CA VAL A 112 -8.11 2.92 -4.46
C VAL A 112 -8.45 1.50 -4.05
N GLY A 113 -9.54 0.95 -4.57
CA GLY A 113 -9.97 -0.42 -4.34
C GLY A 113 -9.86 -1.24 -5.62
N ALA A 114 -9.41 -2.47 -5.48
CA ALA A 114 -9.32 -3.43 -6.57
C ALA A 114 -9.77 -4.81 -6.07
N ARG A 115 -10.77 -5.40 -6.72
CA ARG A 115 -11.16 -6.78 -6.49
C ARG A 115 -10.48 -7.67 -7.52
N PHE A 116 -9.74 -8.64 -7.03
CA PHE A 116 -8.97 -9.57 -7.84
C PHE A 116 -9.46 -11.00 -7.64
N ARG A 117 -9.22 -11.83 -8.65
CA ARG A 117 -9.20 -13.30 -8.53
C ARG A 117 -7.76 -13.78 -8.73
N ASP A 118 -7.23 -14.52 -7.79
CA ASP A 118 -5.94 -15.20 -7.94
C ASP A 118 -6.12 -16.42 -8.85
N ARG A 119 -5.49 -16.41 -10.02
CA ARG A 119 -5.63 -17.47 -11.04
C ARG A 119 -5.06 -18.82 -10.60
N ARG A 120 -4.21 -18.85 -9.58
CA ARG A 120 -3.63 -20.11 -9.08
C ARG A 120 -4.56 -20.87 -8.16
N CYS A 121 -5.28 -20.18 -7.28
CA CYS A 121 -6.17 -20.83 -6.29
C CYS A 121 -7.64 -20.51 -6.52
N GLY A 122 -7.99 -19.60 -7.47
CA GLY A 122 -9.37 -19.19 -7.73
C GLY A 122 -9.98 -18.27 -6.68
N VAL A 123 -9.26 -17.95 -5.59
CA VAL A 123 -9.78 -17.12 -4.50
C VAL A 123 -9.89 -15.68 -4.94
N GLU A 124 -11.02 -15.06 -4.60
CA GLU A 124 -11.23 -13.62 -4.78
C GLU A 124 -10.82 -12.87 -3.51
N PHE A 125 -10.20 -11.72 -3.68
CA PHE A 125 -9.83 -10.83 -2.58
C PHE A 125 -9.91 -9.37 -3.00
N THR A 126 -10.04 -8.48 -2.05
CA THR A 126 -10.02 -7.04 -2.27
C THR A 126 -8.74 -6.41 -1.72
N LEU A 127 -8.09 -5.59 -2.54
CA LEU A 127 -6.97 -4.76 -2.11
C LEU A 127 -7.42 -3.30 -2.05
N LEU A 128 -7.12 -2.64 -0.94
CA LEU A 128 -7.32 -1.21 -0.74
C LEU A 128 -5.95 -0.52 -0.59
N ASN A 129 -5.72 0.56 -1.34
CA ASN A 129 -4.50 1.35 -1.20
C ASN A 129 -4.83 2.80 -0.90
N THR A 130 -4.17 3.38 0.09
CA THR A 130 -4.44 4.74 0.55
C THR A 130 -3.19 5.48 0.99
N HIS A 131 -3.31 6.80 1.13
CA HIS A 131 -2.36 7.67 1.82
C HIS A 131 -3.15 8.64 2.67
N LEU A 132 -3.13 8.42 3.98
CA LEU A 132 -3.90 9.22 4.93
C LEU A 132 -3.30 10.62 5.13
N ASP A 133 -4.06 11.52 5.72
CA ASP A 133 -3.64 12.91 5.89
C ASP A 133 -2.38 13.04 6.78
N ALA A 134 -1.38 13.80 6.29
CA ALA A 134 -0.13 14.00 7.01
C ALA A 134 -0.24 15.10 8.09
N PHE A 135 -1.19 16.04 7.94
CA PHE A 135 -1.24 17.26 8.74
C PHE A 135 -2.29 17.22 9.84
N SER A 136 -3.51 16.76 9.54
CA SER A 136 -4.63 16.74 10.47
C SER A 136 -4.81 15.37 11.12
N PRO A 137 -4.55 15.21 12.43
CA PRO A 137 -4.84 13.96 13.15
C PRO A 137 -6.34 13.60 13.14
N TRP A 138 -7.21 14.61 13.11
CA TRP A 138 -8.66 14.42 13.02
C TRP A 138 -9.07 13.83 11.67
N ALA A 139 -8.62 14.45 10.57
CA ALA A 139 -8.88 13.94 9.22
C ALA A 139 -8.33 12.53 9.06
N ARG A 140 -7.10 12.29 9.51
CA ARG A 140 -6.44 10.99 9.45
C ARG A 140 -7.23 9.88 10.14
N ARG A 141 -7.77 10.16 11.34
CA ARG A 141 -8.62 9.21 12.06
C ARG A 141 -9.92 8.93 11.31
N ARG A 142 -10.58 9.96 10.77
CA ARG A 142 -11.81 9.80 9.97
C ARG A 142 -11.55 9.00 8.69
N GLN A 143 -10.49 9.34 7.98
CA GLN A 143 -10.08 8.62 6.77
C GLN A 143 -9.76 7.15 7.05
N ALA A 144 -9.08 6.85 8.16
CA ALA A 144 -8.84 5.47 8.59
C ALA A 144 -10.14 4.70 8.85
N ALA A 145 -11.14 5.33 9.46
CA ALA A 145 -12.46 4.73 9.68
C ALA A 145 -13.21 4.47 8.36
N GLU A 146 -13.11 5.37 7.37
CA GLU A 146 -13.70 5.15 6.04
C GLU A 146 -13.04 3.98 5.29
N VAL A 147 -11.71 3.87 5.39
CA VAL A 147 -10.98 2.71 4.81
C VAL A 147 -11.39 1.42 5.52
N HIS A 148 -11.54 1.44 6.84
CA HIS A 148 -12.04 0.29 7.61
C HIS A 148 -13.45 -0.11 7.15
N ALA A 149 -14.36 0.85 7.03
CA ALA A 149 -15.73 0.59 6.58
C ALA A 149 -15.76 -0.02 5.16
N ALA A 150 -14.92 0.50 4.24
CA ALA A 150 -14.78 -0.07 2.90
C ALA A 150 -14.23 -1.50 2.94
N ALA A 151 -13.29 -1.79 3.83
CA ALA A 151 -12.73 -3.13 3.99
C ALA A 151 -13.77 -4.13 4.53
N VAL A 152 -14.53 -3.74 5.56
CA VAL A 152 -15.59 -4.60 6.12
C VAL A 152 -16.70 -4.86 5.12
N ALA A 153 -17.04 -3.87 4.28
CA ALA A 153 -18.08 -3.99 3.27
C ALA A 153 -17.64 -4.80 2.02
N ALA A 154 -16.37 -5.18 1.89
CA ALA A 154 -15.85 -5.84 0.67
C ALA A 154 -16.42 -7.23 0.42
N GLY A 155 -16.81 -7.98 1.47
CA GLY A 155 -17.39 -9.33 1.37
C GLY A 155 -16.42 -10.40 0.85
N THR A 156 -15.14 -10.12 0.86
CA THR A 156 -14.02 -11.01 0.44
C THR A 156 -12.87 -10.84 1.42
N PRO A 157 -11.87 -11.73 1.47
CA PRO A 157 -10.60 -11.45 2.13
C PRO A 157 -10.04 -10.10 1.68
N VAL A 158 -9.52 -9.29 2.62
CA VAL A 158 -9.06 -7.93 2.34
C VAL A 158 -7.60 -7.74 2.71
N VAL A 159 -6.88 -7.02 1.84
CA VAL A 159 -5.56 -6.48 2.13
C VAL A 159 -5.61 -4.97 1.99
N VAL A 160 -5.25 -4.24 3.03
CA VAL A 160 -5.12 -2.78 3.03
C VAL A 160 -3.65 -2.42 3.04
N THR A 161 -3.25 -1.55 2.12
CA THR A 161 -1.88 -1.03 2.02
C THR A 161 -1.89 0.49 2.11
N GLY A 162 -0.85 1.08 2.68
CA GLY A 162 -0.75 2.54 2.64
C GLY A 162 0.27 3.17 3.56
N ASP A 163 0.56 4.43 3.24
CA ASP A 163 1.16 5.36 4.19
C ASP A 163 0.03 5.90 5.09
N LEU A 164 0.00 5.42 6.31
CA LEU A 164 -1.02 5.81 7.28
C LEU A 164 -0.69 7.15 7.97
N ASN A 165 0.53 7.68 7.78
CA ASN A 165 1.04 8.85 8.52
C ASN A 165 0.83 8.73 10.04
N ALA A 166 0.73 7.51 10.54
CA ALA A 166 0.36 7.17 11.90
C ALA A 166 1.04 5.88 12.31
N ALA A 167 1.68 5.88 13.46
CA ALA A 167 2.32 4.68 13.99
C ALA A 167 1.29 3.73 14.62
N GLU A 168 1.67 2.48 14.74
CA GLU A 168 0.94 1.46 15.46
C GLU A 168 0.49 1.96 16.85
N GLY A 169 -0.72 1.58 17.26
CA GLY A 169 -1.32 1.99 18.52
C GLY A 169 -1.86 3.43 18.56
N SER A 170 -1.69 4.23 17.51
CA SER A 170 -2.29 5.56 17.39
C SER A 170 -3.81 5.51 17.12
N ALA A 171 -4.51 6.65 17.27
CA ALA A 171 -5.94 6.69 17.05
C ALA A 171 -6.36 6.32 15.61
N PRO A 172 -5.65 6.78 14.53
CA PRO A 172 -5.95 6.31 13.17
C PRO A 172 -5.73 4.79 13.00
N TRP A 173 -4.66 4.26 13.58
CA TRP A 173 -4.40 2.82 13.54
C TRP A 173 -5.51 2.01 14.22
N ARG A 174 -5.92 2.43 15.43
CA ARG A 174 -7.05 1.78 16.13
C ARG A 174 -8.36 1.89 15.36
N ALA A 175 -8.60 3.01 14.67
CA ALA A 175 -9.79 3.17 13.84
C ALA A 175 -9.78 2.20 12.65
N LEU A 176 -8.62 2.00 12.03
CA LEU A 176 -8.47 1.08 10.90
C LEU A 176 -8.61 -0.39 11.33
N THR A 177 -8.11 -0.75 12.52
CA THR A 177 -8.14 -2.14 13.03
C THR A 177 -9.26 -2.38 14.05
N ALA A 178 -10.30 -1.54 14.05
CA ALA A 178 -11.41 -1.64 14.99
C ALA A 178 -12.11 -3.02 14.90
N GLY A 179 -12.53 -3.54 16.04
CA GLY A 179 -13.25 -4.82 16.09
C GLY A 179 -12.43 -6.06 15.72
N GLY A 180 -11.12 -5.91 15.44
CA GLY A 180 -10.26 -7.03 15.10
C GLY A 180 -10.45 -7.63 13.70
N ALA A 181 -11.34 -7.05 12.87
CA ALA A 181 -11.58 -7.51 11.51
C ALA A 181 -10.33 -7.39 10.61
N LEU A 182 -9.49 -6.42 10.89
CA LEU A 182 -8.22 -6.18 10.18
C LEU A 182 -7.04 -6.27 11.16
N ARG A 183 -5.98 -6.93 10.76
CA ARG A 183 -4.79 -7.20 11.56
C ARG A 183 -3.52 -6.73 10.85
N ASP A 184 -2.57 -6.19 11.59
CA ASP A 184 -1.26 -5.82 11.08
C ASP A 184 -0.48 -7.07 10.64
N THR A 185 -0.14 -7.14 9.35
CA THR A 185 0.61 -8.28 8.80
C THR A 185 1.96 -8.47 9.49
N TRP A 186 2.59 -7.39 9.91
CA TRP A 186 3.82 -7.47 10.70
C TRP A 186 3.64 -8.22 12.02
N ARG A 187 2.47 -8.08 12.67
CA ARG A 187 2.19 -8.70 13.97
C ARG A 187 1.80 -10.16 13.82
N VAL A 188 1.04 -10.50 12.78
CA VAL A 188 0.45 -11.84 12.62
C VAL A 188 1.24 -12.76 11.68
N ALA A 189 2.31 -12.28 11.04
CA ALA A 189 3.15 -13.08 10.17
C ALA A 189 3.83 -14.22 10.95
N ASP A 190 3.91 -15.41 10.33
CA ASP A 190 4.64 -16.55 10.87
C ASP A 190 6.12 -16.24 11.06
N SER A 191 6.68 -15.44 10.13
CA SER A 191 8.08 -15.01 10.19
C SER A 191 8.26 -13.56 9.77
N ARG A 192 9.34 -12.94 10.23
CA ARG A 192 9.77 -11.59 9.84
C ARG A 192 11.12 -11.67 9.16
N ALA A 193 11.19 -11.14 7.93
CA ALA A 193 12.42 -11.15 7.13
C ALA A 193 13.45 -10.12 7.61
N THR A 194 13.02 -9.13 8.41
CA THR A 194 13.85 -8.00 8.85
C THR A 194 13.51 -7.62 10.28
N PRO A 195 14.37 -6.83 10.96
CA PRO A 195 13.95 -6.09 12.15
C PRO A 195 12.81 -5.10 11.86
N ALA A 196 12.16 -4.62 12.93
CA ALA A 196 11.10 -3.59 12.87
C ALA A 196 11.71 -2.21 12.54
N TRP A 197 12.15 -2.03 11.31
CA TRP A 197 12.67 -0.75 10.85
C TRP A 197 11.59 0.32 10.85
N GLY A 198 11.95 1.56 11.19
CA GLY A 198 11.10 2.71 10.95
C GLY A 198 10.93 2.91 9.44
N THR A 199 9.68 2.96 8.96
CA THR A 199 9.42 2.98 7.52
C THR A 199 9.75 4.31 6.85
N PHE A 200 9.79 5.43 7.59
CA PHE A 200 10.28 6.71 7.10
C PHE A 200 11.78 6.88 7.43
N ALA A 201 12.64 6.39 6.55
CA ALA A 201 14.10 6.43 6.73
C ALA A 201 14.76 7.71 6.21
N HIS A 202 14.05 8.51 5.40
CA HIS A 202 14.53 9.80 4.90
C HIS A 202 15.88 9.71 4.15
N TYR A 203 16.03 8.68 3.31
CA TYR A 203 17.25 8.34 2.57
C TYR A 203 18.48 8.07 3.46
N ARG A 204 18.27 7.50 4.63
CA ARG A 204 19.34 7.16 5.58
C ARG A 204 19.36 5.66 5.86
N THR A 205 20.44 5.21 6.46
CA THR A 205 20.55 3.85 6.98
C THR A 205 19.36 3.55 7.89
N PRO A 206 18.63 2.46 7.65
CA PRO A 206 17.48 2.06 8.44
C PRO A 206 17.81 1.90 9.92
N ARG A 207 16.87 2.28 10.77
CA ARG A 207 16.93 2.11 12.22
C ARG A 207 15.60 1.56 12.71
N VAL A 208 15.64 0.77 13.77
CA VAL A 208 14.42 0.36 14.48
C VAL A 208 13.62 1.59 14.88
N GLY A 209 12.33 1.62 14.60
CA GLY A 209 11.53 2.81 14.82
C GLY A 209 10.06 2.67 14.45
N ARG A 210 9.41 3.81 14.30
CA ARG A 210 7.97 3.88 14.01
C ARG A 210 7.67 3.42 12.59
N ARG A 211 6.74 2.48 12.48
CA ARG A 211 6.16 2.05 11.20
C ARG A 211 4.92 2.92 10.94
N ILE A 212 4.97 3.75 9.92
CA ILE A 212 3.85 4.59 9.46
C ILE A 212 3.27 4.11 8.14
N ASP A 213 4.01 3.25 7.45
CA ASP A 213 3.55 2.47 6.29
C ASP A 213 3.19 1.06 6.77
N ALA A 214 2.08 0.53 6.27
CA ALA A 214 1.60 -0.76 6.71
C ALA A 214 0.92 -1.56 5.59
N ILE A 215 0.98 -2.88 5.76
CA ILE A 215 0.08 -3.83 5.12
C ILE A 215 -0.77 -4.43 6.25
N ILE A 216 -2.07 -4.34 6.10
CA ILE A 216 -3.06 -4.80 7.09
C ILE A 216 -3.98 -5.76 6.37
N ALA A 217 -4.34 -6.88 6.99
CA ALA A 217 -5.12 -7.92 6.33
C ALA A 217 -6.27 -8.40 7.20
N SER A 218 -7.35 -8.84 6.57
CA SER A 218 -8.46 -9.52 7.24
C SER A 218 -8.04 -10.91 7.76
N ALA A 219 -8.85 -11.48 8.65
CA ALA A 219 -8.50 -12.71 9.36
C ALA A 219 -8.32 -13.92 8.44
N GLU A 220 -8.98 -13.92 7.29
CA GLU A 220 -8.94 -14.98 6.29
C GLU A 220 -7.62 -15.01 5.50
N VAL A 221 -6.84 -13.93 5.55
CA VAL A 221 -5.54 -13.85 4.89
C VAL A 221 -4.47 -14.40 5.82
N HIS A 222 -3.87 -15.52 5.45
CA HIS A 222 -2.71 -16.06 6.16
C HIS A 222 -1.44 -15.32 5.75
N VAL A 223 -0.69 -14.83 6.72
CA VAL A 223 0.52 -14.04 6.49
C VAL A 223 1.76 -14.88 6.78
N VAL A 224 2.35 -15.42 5.73
CA VAL A 224 3.53 -16.28 5.81
C VAL A 224 4.78 -15.51 6.25
N ARG A 225 4.98 -14.31 5.69
CA ARG A 225 6.16 -13.51 6.00
C ARG A 225 5.89 -12.02 5.84
N ALA A 226 6.43 -11.22 6.74
CA ALA A 226 6.46 -9.77 6.62
C ALA A 226 7.89 -9.22 6.64
N GLY A 227 8.12 -8.10 5.96
CA GLY A 227 9.44 -7.46 5.89
C GLY A 227 9.35 -5.96 5.60
N ILE A 228 10.43 -5.27 5.91
CA ILE A 228 10.65 -3.87 5.55
C ILE A 228 12.01 -3.83 4.86
N ASP A 229 12.02 -3.57 3.56
CA ASP A 229 13.26 -3.66 2.78
C ASP A 229 14.24 -2.53 3.13
N PRO A 230 15.40 -2.84 3.73
CA PRO A 230 16.40 -1.85 4.12
C PRO A 230 17.43 -1.57 3.03
N ARG A 231 17.28 -2.15 1.85
CA ARG A 231 18.33 -2.13 0.83
C ARG A 231 18.31 -0.88 -0.04
N GLN A 232 19.46 -0.49 -0.48
CA GLN A 232 19.62 0.38 -1.64
C GLN A 232 19.52 -0.45 -2.92
N HIS A 233 18.96 0.15 -3.97
CA HIS A 233 18.78 -0.48 -5.27
C HIS A 233 19.48 0.37 -6.35
N GLY A 234 20.35 -0.24 -7.15
CA GLY A 234 21.11 0.50 -8.16
C GLY A 234 21.99 1.61 -7.57
N GLY A 235 22.51 1.40 -6.35
CA GLY A 235 23.40 2.34 -5.68
C GLY A 235 22.72 3.49 -4.93
N GLY A 236 21.38 3.45 -4.75
CA GLY A 236 20.67 4.49 -4.01
C GLY A 236 19.31 4.08 -3.48
N TRP A 237 18.69 4.98 -2.77
CA TRP A 237 17.38 4.78 -2.16
C TRP A 237 16.24 5.10 -3.15
N PRO A 238 15.30 4.17 -3.40
CA PRO A 238 14.16 4.41 -4.31
C PRO A 238 13.16 5.43 -3.74
N SER A 239 13.08 5.56 -2.41
CA SER A 239 12.19 6.47 -1.71
C SER A 239 12.80 6.91 -0.38
N ASP A 240 12.28 7.97 0.22
CA ASP A 240 12.52 8.35 1.61
C ASP A 240 11.79 7.43 2.61
N HIS A 241 10.81 6.64 2.12
CA HIS A 241 10.22 5.52 2.85
C HIS A 241 10.83 4.19 2.42
N LEU A 242 10.90 3.24 3.34
CA LEU A 242 11.30 1.87 3.06
C LEU A 242 10.09 1.06 2.55
N PRO A 243 10.26 0.21 1.52
CA PRO A 243 9.20 -0.68 1.06
C PRO A 243 8.77 -1.65 2.16
N VAL A 244 7.46 -1.74 2.41
CA VAL A 244 6.87 -2.75 3.29
C VAL A 244 6.38 -3.91 2.42
N GLN A 245 6.69 -5.13 2.82
CA GLN A 245 6.40 -6.34 2.06
C GLN A 245 5.67 -7.36 2.92
N ALA A 246 4.73 -8.10 2.32
CA ALA A 246 4.11 -9.27 2.92
C ALA A 246 3.97 -10.37 1.87
N LEU A 247 4.33 -11.58 2.26
CA LEU A 247 3.96 -12.80 1.56
C LEU A 247 2.71 -13.36 2.23
N VAL A 248 1.64 -13.46 1.46
CA VAL A 248 0.34 -13.92 1.97
C VAL A 248 -0.14 -15.14 1.20
N ASP A 249 -0.87 -16.00 1.90
CA ASP A 249 -1.63 -17.08 1.32
C ASP A 249 -3.13 -16.80 1.47
N LEU A 250 -3.84 -16.86 0.35
CA LEU A 250 -5.27 -16.64 0.27
C LEU A 250 -6.08 -17.95 0.29
N ALA A 251 -5.42 -19.07 0.03
CA ALA A 251 -6.06 -20.37 0.12
C ALA A 251 -6.28 -20.73 1.60
N PRO A 252 -7.40 -21.36 1.96
CA PRO A 252 -7.53 -21.92 3.29
C PRO A 252 -6.39 -22.94 3.52
N PRO A 253 -5.84 -23.05 4.74
CA PRO A 253 -4.86 -24.07 5.02
C PRO A 253 -5.44 -25.44 4.61
N ALA A 254 -4.63 -26.23 3.91
CA ALA A 254 -5.03 -27.59 3.59
C ALA A 254 -5.49 -28.29 4.89
N PRO A 255 -6.61 -29.02 4.89
CA PRO A 255 -7.03 -29.75 6.06
C PRO A 255 -5.84 -30.62 6.49
N GLY A 256 -5.40 -30.43 7.74
CA GLY A 256 -4.35 -31.25 8.31
C GLY A 256 -4.71 -32.73 8.13
N PRO A 257 -3.72 -33.65 8.06
CA PRO A 257 -4.01 -35.06 7.97
C PRO A 257 -4.97 -35.41 9.10
N LEU A 258 -6.13 -35.95 8.72
CA LEU A 258 -7.08 -36.53 9.68
C LEU A 258 -6.27 -37.49 10.51
N GLY A 259 -6.08 -37.18 11.78
CA GLY A 259 -5.42 -38.10 12.70
C GLY A 259 -6.17 -39.43 12.61
N GLU A 260 -5.49 -40.44 12.11
CA GLU A 260 -5.98 -41.79 12.21
C GLU A 260 -6.15 -42.06 13.69
N GLY A 261 -7.40 -42.01 14.14
CA GLY A 261 -7.78 -42.34 15.48
C GLY A 261 -7.52 -43.83 15.67
N ALA A 262 -6.68 -44.16 16.63
CA ALA A 262 -6.52 -45.48 17.19
C ALA A 262 -7.71 -45.80 18.09
#